data_c221dd088aa06d01062d0b3f71a69b91
#
_entry.id   c221dd088aa06d01062d0b3f71a69b91
#
_cell.length_a   1.000
_cell.length_b   1.000
_cell.length_c   1.000
_cell.angle_alpha   90.00
_cell.angle_beta   90.00
_cell.angle_gamma   90.00
#
_symmetry.space_group_name_H-M   'P 1'
#
loop_
_entity.id
_entity.type
_entity.pdbx_description
1 polymer ?
#
loop_
_entity_poly.entity_id
_entity_poly.type
_entity_poly.pdbx_seq_one_letter_code
_entity_poly.pdbx_strand_id
1 'polypeptide(L)'
;MNHQETTRRNFLKESATIAVAGSVFPSFACAAEPQELLDVQPRVRQLFLDDHGIANTDGIRRTVNNPTRHPDNPLLVPDTPWERGCQVYGTAYFDEAAKKFKLWYLTGPPKSRGLKPLKLDGYERAPHTTMAAYAESKDGIHWVKPKLGIFPFDGNRQNNLLGVGRYNCEGISVLHQPDDPNPTRRWKCVYWDHGSGGWEVRNGGPYAKGGPDDGWHVAFSPDGIHWTPYEDNPVLGKYCDTNQNVVYDPRIKKYVGFSRFGFGRRLARSESDDFLHWSEPKLVLECDEADGARTQIYGAGVDIYEGVYIAMLWIYREGGDGKIDTQLATSRDGIHWTRVGNRATWLKLAGDDSWEGGMVRSVERIIRRGDQLYIYYCGVHGAHTGPKFRKVERKHPVQIGLLTQRRDGFVSLDAAVKQGTVTTKPFKLPNGRLHLNADVTGGEVSVVLMDQQNKPITNPQTIRGNHLDAKADFKHAIPKPGDVVALQFRLRDAKLFSYWFEAQR
;
A
#
# COMPACT_ATOMS: atom_id res chain seq x y z
N MET A 1 19.92 -45.07 -32.09
CA MET A 1 20.34 -46.32 -31.46
C MET A 1 20.00 -46.26 -30.00
N ASN A 2 19.02 -47.09 -29.63
CA ASN A 2 18.68 -47.74 -28.34
C ASN A 2 18.76 -46.93 -27.06
N HIS A 3 17.61 -46.61 -26.52
CA HIS A 3 16.72 -47.40 -25.64
C HIS A 3 17.31 -47.75 -24.27
N GLN A 4 16.76 -47.17 -23.19
CA GLN A 4 16.07 -48.03 -22.21
C GLN A 4 15.18 -47.20 -21.27
N GLU A 5 13.87 -47.39 -21.42
CA GLU A 5 12.86 -47.23 -20.38
C GLU A 5 13.14 -48.23 -19.26
N THR A 6 12.97 -47.83 -18.01
CA THR A 6 12.79 -48.78 -16.91
C THR A 6 11.62 -48.37 -16.04
N THR A 7 10.67 -49.22 -16.09
CA THR A 7 9.34 -49.31 -15.51
C THR A 7 9.32 -49.28 -13.97
N ARG A 8 8.36 -48.53 -13.42
CA ARG A 8 7.79 -48.77 -12.10
C ARG A 8 7.05 -50.10 -12.06
N ARG A 9 7.44 -51.00 -11.19
CA ARG A 9 6.58 -52.01 -10.49
C ARG A 9 7.43 -52.94 -9.61
N ASN A 10 6.90 -53.20 -8.42
CA ASN A 10 7.24 -54.22 -7.41
C ASN A 10 7.97 -53.73 -6.18
N PHE A 11 7.16 -53.29 -5.19
CA PHE A 11 7.43 -53.53 -3.79
C PHE A 11 6.10 -53.70 -3.08
N LEU A 12 5.61 -54.94 -3.08
CA LEU A 12 4.57 -55.40 -2.15
C LEU A 12 4.86 -56.88 -1.86
N LYS A 13 4.98 -57.17 -0.57
CA LYS A 13 4.92 -58.43 0.14
C LYS A 13 6.20 -58.84 0.85
N GLU A 14 6.25 -58.46 2.11
CA GLU A 14 6.67 -59.37 3.17
C GLU A 14 5.99 -58.91 4.47
N SER A 15 5.00 -59.71 4.91
CA SER A 15 4.32 -59.58 6.16
C SER A 15 5.14 -60.31 7.24
N ALA A 16 5.73 -59.57 8.16
CA ALA A 16 6.31 -60.16 9.35
C ALA A 16 5.39 -59.85 10.55
N THR A 17 4.80 -60.88 11.10
CA THR A 17 4.01 -60.87 12.33
C THR A 17 4.94 -60.67 13.54
N ILE A 18 4.84 -59.56 14.23
CA ILE A 18 5.51 -59.30 15.51
C ILE A 18 4.45 -59.23 16.63
N ALA A 19 4.63 -60.03 17.61
CA ALA A 19 3.78 -60.16 18.79
C ALA A 19 3.77 -58.87 19.64
N VAL A 20 2.59 -58.44 20.04
CA VAL A 20 2.35 -57.26 20.89
C VAL A 20 2.75 -57.64 22.33
N ALA A 21 3.89 -57.10 22.81
CA ALA A 21 4.17 -56.98 24.25
C ALA A 21 3.62 -55.61 24.69
N GLY A 22 2.63 -55.63 25.57
CA GLY A 22 2.05 -54.38 26.09
C GLY A 22 3.04 -53.61 26.96
N SER A 23 3.56 -52.52 26.40
CA SER A 23 4.24 -51.45 27.14
C SER A 23 3.23 -50.32 27.39
N VAL A 24 2.88 -50.13 28.64
CA VAL A 24 2.14 -48.95 29.12
C VAL A 24 3.09 -47.75 28.96
N PHE A 25 2.89 -46.98 27.91
CA PHE A 25 3.54 -45.67 27.80
C PHE A 25 2.81 -44.70 28.74
N PRO A 26 3.51 -43.96 29.62
CA PRO A 26 2.89 -42.85 30.32
C PRO A 26 2.42 -41.82 29.29
N SER A 27 1.13 -41.47 29.36
CA SER A 27 0.58 -40.33 28.62
C SER A 27 1.34 -39.08 29.09
N PHE A 28 2.31 -38.65 28.30
CA PHE A 28 2.83 -37.30 28.42
C PHE A 28 1.65 -36.36 28.10
N ALA A 29 1.11 -35.70 29.13
CA ALA A 29 0.25 -34.56 28.95
C ALA A 29 1.07 -33.58 28.11
N CYS A 30 0.67 -33.40 26.84
CA CYS A 30 1.21 -32.39 25.99
C CYS A 30 0.92 -31.06 26.72
N ALA A 31 1.94 -30.45 27.30
CA ALA A 31 1.82 -29.09 27.83
C ALA A 31 1.33 -28.25 26.66
N ALA A 32 0.15 -27.65 26.81
CA ALA A 32 -0.39 -26.75 25.80
C ALA A 32 0.69 -25.68 25.51
N GLU A 33 1.08 -25.55 24.26
CA GLU A 33 2.01 -24.48 23.87
C GLU A 33 1.45 -23.15 24.40
N PRO A 34 2.30 -22.28 24.94
CA PRO A 34 1.86 -21.00 25.46
C PRO A 34 1.11 -20.26 24.34
N GLN A 35 -0.17 -19.98 24.58
CA GLN A 35 -1.03 -19.30 23.61
C GLN A 35 -0.43 -17.92 23.32
N GLU A 36 -0.04 -17.68 22.07
CA GLU A 36 0.54 -16.42 21.63
C GLU A 36 -0.48 -15.29 21.87
N LEU A 37 -0.10 -14.32 22.70
CA LEU A 37 -0.95 -13.18 23.02
C LEU A 37 -0.86 -12.15 21.89
N LEU A 38 -2.02 -11.61 21.53
CA LEU A 38 -2.08 -10.46 20.60
C LEU A 38 -1.47 -9.22 21.26
N ASP A 39 -0.62 -8.51 20.53
CA ASP A 39 -0.08 -7.22 20.97
C ASP A 39 -1.11 -6.10 20.72
N VAL A 40 -1.78 -5.67 21.78
CA VAL A 40 -2.76 -4.59 21.74
C VAL A 40 -2.19 -3.39 22.49
N GLN A 41 -1.66 -2.42 21.74
CA GLN A 41 -1.11 -1.19 22.30
C GLN A 41 -2.21 -0.13 22.47
N PRO A 42 -2.16 0.70 23.55
CA PRO A 42 -3.06 1.86 23.68
C PRO A 42 -2.97 2.79 22.47
N ARG A 43 -4.11 3.33 22.02
CA ARG A 43 -4.28 4.26 20.89
C ARG A 43 -3.99 3.67 19.51
N VAL A 44 -3.57 2.40 19.41
CA VAL A 44 -3.41 1.70 18.13
C VAL A 44 -4.70 0.95 17.80
N ARG A 45 -5.28 1.27 16.66
CA ARG A 45 -6.53 0.67 16.21
C ARG A 45 -6.28 -0.74 15.68
N GLN A 46 -7.04 -1.69 16.19
CA GLN A 46 -7.00 -3.07 15.73
C GLN A 46 -7.95 -3.22 14.54
N LEU A 47 -7.39 -3.45 13.37
CA LEU A 47 -8.12 -3.59 12.11
C LEU A 47 -8.39 -5.06 11.82
N PHE A 48 -9.49 -5.35 11.08
CA PHE A 48 -9.90 -6.71 10.71
C PHE A 48 -9.49 -7.10 9.29
N LEU A 49 -8.32 -6.63 8.84
CA LEU A 49 -7.79 -6.87 7.49
C LEU A 49 -7.55 -8.35 7.19
N ASP A 50 -7.18 -9.11 8.22
CA ASP A 50 -6.85 -10.54 8.21
C ASP A 50 -7.33 -11.23 9.50
N ASP A 51 -6.94 -12.50 9.70
CA ASP A 51 -7.30 -13.27 10.90
C ASP A 51 -6.29 -13.15 12.05
N HIS A 52 -5.29 -12.26 11.92
CA HIS A 52 -4.22 -12.13 12.92
C HIS A 52 -4.76 -11.93 14.34
N GLY A 53 -5.71 -11.01 14.52
CA GLY A 53 -6.32 -10.70 15.83
C GLY A 53 -7.56 -11.51 16.17
N ILE A 54 -7.99 -12.46 15.32
CA ILE A 54 -9.24 -13.19 15.47
C ILE A 54 -8.96 -14.63 15.91
N ALA A 55 -9.63 -15.09 16.97
CA ALA A 55 -9.60 -16.48 17.42
C ALA A 55 -10.74 -17.28 16.78
N ASN A 56 -11.94 -16.70 16.70
CA ASN A 56 -13.12 -17.39 16.16
C ASN A 56 -14.15 -16.41 15.61
N THR A 57 -14.89 -16.84 14.57
CA THR A 57 -16.07 -16.15 14.04
C THR A 57 -17.19 -17.12 13.79
N ASP A 58 -18.44 -16.69 14.01
CA ASP A 58 -19.65 -17.42 13.62
C ASP A 58 -20.67 -16.44 13.04
N GLY A 59 -21.26 -16.76 11.88
CA GLY A 59 -22.23 -15.91 11.22
C GLY A 59 -21.71 -14.52 10.75
N ILE A 60 -20.39 -14.39 10.58
CA ILE A 60 -19.71 -13.14 10.18
C ILE A 60 -19.14 -13.28 8.78
N ARG A 61 -19.28 -12.21 7.99
CA ARG A 61 -18.63 -12.04 6.69
C ARG A 61 -17.59 -10.92 6.78
N ARG A 62 -16.36 -11.17 6.34
CA ARG A 62 -15.37 -10.11 6.09
C ARG A 62 -15.63 -9.47 4.75
N THR A 63 -15.86 -8.16 4.74
CA THR A 63 -16.18 -7.38 3.53
C THR A 63 -15.07 -6.38 3.24
N VAL A 64 -14.52 -6.42 2.04
CA VAL A 64 -13.65 -5.35 1.51
C VAL A 64 -14.56 -4.20 1.06
N ASN A 65 -14.41 -3.03 1.67
CA ASN A 65 -15.22 -1.87 1.36
C ASN A 65 -14.52 -1.03 0.27
N ASN A 66 -15.22 -0.79 -0.83
CA ASN A 66 -14.72 0.05 -1.90
C ASN A 66 -14.67 1.51 -1.45
N PRO A 67 -13.62 2.26 -1.82
CA PRO A 67 -13.57 3.70 -1.57
C PRO A 67 -14.55 4.44 -2.48
N THR A 68 -14.91 5.66 -2.08
CA THR A 68 -15.77 6.56 -2.86
C THR A 68 -14.89 7.52 -3.66
N ARG A 69 -15.18 7.67 -4.94
CA ARG A 69 -14.55 8.69 -5.79
C ARG A 69 -15.07 10.07 -5.41
N HIS A 70 -14.18 11.03 -5.26
CA HIS A 70 -14.59 12.41 -5.03
C HIS A 70 -15.42 12.91 -6.24
N PRO A 71 -16.55 13.63 -6.04
CA PRO A 71 -17.41 14.04 -7.13
C PRO A 71 -16.74 14.97 -8.16
N ASP A 72 -15.75 15.76 -7.72
CA ASP A 72 -15.03 16.70 -8.58
C ASP A 72 -13.85 16.06 -9.34
N ASN A 73 -13.71 14.72 -9.27
CA ASN A 73 -12.65 14.05 -10.03
C ASN A 73 -12.82 14.21 -11.56
N PRO A 74 -11.72 14.41 -12.30
CA PRO A 74 -10.31 14.44 -11.86
C PRO A 74 -9.92 15.79 -11.25
N LEU A 75 -9.10 15.78 -10.16
CA LEU A 75 -8.70 16.99 -9.45
C LEU A 75 -7.44 17.67 -10.04
N LEU A 76 -6.55 16.91 -10.66
CA LEU A 76 -5.35 17.42 -11.30
C LEU A 76 -5.24 16.87 -12.71
N VAL A 77 -5.26 17.78 -13.67
CA VAL A 77 -5.22 17.51 -15.12
C VAL A 77 -3.97 18.13 -15.75
N PRO A 78 -3.44 17.58 -16.86
CA PRO A 78 -2.36 18.23 -17.59
C PRO A 78 -2.91 19.46 -18.32
N ASP A 79 -2.52 20.64 -17.88
CA ASP A 79 -2.97 21.94 -18.39
C ASP A 79 -1.79 22.88 -18.72
N THR A 80 -0.56 22.34 -18.71
CA THR A 80 0.65 23.10 -18.97
C THR A 80 1.45 22.52 -20.15
N PRO A 81 2.32 23.32 -20.81
CA PRO A 81 3.09 22.84 -21.98
C PRO A 81 4.09 21.72 -21.69
N TRP A 82 4.48 21.50 -20.44
CA TRP A 82 5.40 20.45 -20.04
C TRP A 82 4.72 19.17 -19.58
N GLU A 83 3.39 19.12 -19.61
CA GLU A 83 2.61 17.97 -19.10
C GLU A 83 1.93 17.21 -20.24
N ARG A 84 2.33 15.96 -20.44
CA ARG A 84 1.56 14.99 -21.26
C ARG A 84 0.52 14.22 -20.45
N GLY A 85 0.54 14.35 -19.12
CA GLY A 85 -0.33 13.69 -18.17
C GLY A 85 0.16 13.93 -16.74
N CYS A 86 -0.71 13.77 -15.77
CA CYS A 86 -0.39 13.80 -14.34
C CYS A 86 -0.48 12.38 -13.79
N GLN A 87 0.66 11.79 -13.38
CA GLN A 87 0.74 10.39 -13.00
C GLN A 87 1.21 10.23 -11.54
N VAL A 88 0.51 9.42 -10.76
CA VAL A 88 0.85 9.13 -9.35
C VAL A 88 1.92 8.05 -9.18
N TYR A 89 3.00 8.08 -9.93
CA TYR A 89 4.23 7.46 -9.46
C TYR A 89 4.94 8.45 -8.54
N GLY A 90 4.25 8.82 -7.45
CA GLY A 90 4.61 9.90 -6.56
C GLY A 90 3.85 9.85 -5.24
N THR A 91 4.00 10.88 -4.43
CA THR A 91 3.52 10.95 -3.07
C THR A 91 2.57 12.13 -2.87
N ALA A 92 1.45 11.90 -2.19
CA ALA A 92 0.64 12.96 -1.60
C ALA A 92 0.87 12.98 -0.07
N TYR A 93 0.96 14.16 0.51
CA TYR A 93 1.22 14.34 1.93
C TYR A 93 0.46 15.56 2.48
N PHE A 94 -0.02 15.47 3.72
CA PHE A 94 -0.52 16.64 4.43
C PHE A 94 0.56 17.14 5.40
N ASP A 95 1.09 18.31 5.12
CA ASP A 95 2.09 18.98 5.97
C ASP A 95 1.36 19.68 7.13
N GLU A 96 1.44 19.09 8.31
CA GLU A 96 0.78 19.62 9.52
C GLU A 96 1.33 20.98 9.96
N ALA A 97 2.60 21.26 9.71
CA ALA A 97 3.22 22.54 10.05
C ALA A 97 2.79 23.64 9.07
N ALA A 98 2.78 23.35 7.78
CA ALA A 98 2.36 24.28 6.75
C ALA A 98 0.83 24.34 6.55
N LYS A 99 0.06 23.41 7.16
CA LYS A 99 -1.39 23.25 6.97
C LYS A 99 -1.78 23.15 5.49
N LYS A 100 -1.00 22.43 4.72
CA LYS A 100 -1.17 22.27 3.27
C LYS A 100 -1.01 20.80 2.85
N PHE A 101 -1.75 20.42 1.82
CA PHE A 101 -1.46 19.23 1.04
C PHE A 101 -0.35 19.54 0.05
N LYS A 102 0.58 18.60 -0.07
CA LYS A 102 1.67 18.59 -1.04
C LYS A 102 1.53 17.34 -1.90
N LEU A 103 1.73 17.48 -3.20
CA LEU A 103 1.68 16.37 -4.16
C LEU A 103 2.89 16.42 -5.06
N TRP A 104 3.69 15.39 -5.02
CA TRP A 104 4.76 15.11 -5.96
C TRP A 104 4.22 14.09 -6.96
N TYR A 105 4.29 14.41 -8.25
CA TYR A 105 3.76 13.55 -9.30
C TYR A 105 4.69 13.54 -10.50
N LEU A 106 4.52 12.54 -11.36
CA LEU A 106 5.28 12.46 -12.61
C LEU A 106 4.50 13.05 -13.76
N THR A 107 5.25 13.71 -14.62
CA THR A 107 4.81 14.18 -15.93
C THR A 107 5.91 13.96 -16.96
N GLY A 108 5.81 14.57 -18.11
CA GLY A 108 6.83 14.58 -19.15
C GLY A 108 6.42 15.40 -20.36
N PRO A 109 7.36 15.70 -21.27
CA PRO A 109 7.08 16.48 -22.44
C PRO A 109 5.99 15.87 -23.32
N PRO A 110 5.12 16.70 -23.93
CA PRO A 110 4.11 16.22 -24.88
C PRO A 110 4.74 15.50 -26.08
N LYS A 111 4.06 14.49 -26.58
CA LYS A 111 4.52 13.73 -27.77
C LYS A 111 4.60 14.59 -29.03
N SER A 112 3.84 15.68 -29.09
CA SER A 112 3.87 16.66 -30.17
C SER A 112 5.24 17.31 -30.39
N ARG A 113 6.14 17.27 -29.37
CA ARG A 113 7.55 17.69 -29.53
C ARG A 113 8.36 16.80 -30.49
N GLY A 114 7.85 15.60 -30.81
CA GLY A 114 8.59 14.61 -31.58
C GLY A 114 9.82 14.10 -30.84
N LEU A 115 10.91 13.84 -31.56
CA LEU A 115 12.16 13.29 -31.02
C LEU A 115 13.19 14.39 -30.64
N LYS A 116 12.75 15.61 -30.37
CA LYS A 116 13.65 16.68 -29.90
C LYS A 116 14.03 16.44 -28.44
N PRO A 117 15.32 16.28 -28.11
CA PRO A 117 15.75 16.14 -26.73
C PRO A 117 15.41 17.38 -25.92
N LEU A 118 15.23 17.20 -24.61
CA LEU A 118 15.08 18.30 -23.68
C LEU A 118 16.46 18.85 -23.35
N LYS A 119 16.76 20.05 -23.80
CA LYS A 119 18.02 20.74 -23.51
C LYS A 119 18.00 21.35 -22.13
N LEU A 120 19.01 21.10 -21.36
CA LEU A 120 19.22 21.55 -20.00
C LEU A 120 20.61 22.20 -19.90
N ASP A 121 20.90 22.81 -18.74
CA ASP A 121 22.18 23.47 -18.51
C ASP A 121 23.32 22.44 -18.54
N GLY A 122 24.02 22.37 -19.66
CA GLY A 122 25.18 21.51 -19.88
C GLY A 122 24.92 20.05 -20.23
N TYR A 123 23.65 19.62 -20.39
CA TYR A 123 23.32 18.25 -20.80
C TYR A 123 21.95 18.14 -21.48
N GLU A 124 21.64 16.98 -22.02
CA GLU A 124 20.36 16.70 -22.68
C GLU A 124 19.68 15.48 -22.05
N ARG A 125 18.35 15.53 -21.96
CA ARG A 125 17.51 14.38 -21.63
C ARG A 125 16.81 13.80 -22.85
N ALA A 126 16.44 12.54 -22.77
CA ALA A 126 15.63 11.87 -23.78
C ALA A 126 14.33 12.67 -24.07
N PRO A 127 13.85 12.68 -25.33
CA PRO A 127 12.69 13.49 -25.74
C PRO A 127 11.43 13.27 -24.90
N HIS A 128 11.19 12.05 -24.44
CA HIS A 128 10.00 11.69 -23.70
C HIS A 128 10.33 11.25 -22.25
N THR A 129 11.37 11.84 -21.67
CA THR A 129 11.76 11.60 -20.29
C THR A 129 10.60 11.86 -19.32
N THR A 130 10.59 11.18 -18.19
CA THR A 130 9.72 11.50 -17.07
C THR A 130 10.38 12.55 -16.19
N MET A 131 9.57 13.42 -15.61
CA MET A 131 9.99 14.54 -14.76
C MET A 131 9.11 14.59 -13.52
N ALA A 132 9.73 14.90 -12.39
CA ALA A 132 9.00 15.17 -11.16
C ALA A 132 8.42 16.59 -11.19
N ALA A 133 7.15 16.71 -10.85
CA ALA A 133 6.43 17.97 -10.73
C ALA A 133 5.77 18.07 -9.34
N TYR A 134 5.43 19.29 -8.94
CA TYR A 134 4.86 19.60 -7.64
C TYR A 134 3.54 20.36 -7.77
N ALA A 135 2.59 20.02 -6.92
CA ALA A 135 1.37 20.80 -6.71
C ALA A 135 1.07 20.90 -5.21
N GLU A 136 0.35 21.94 -4.81
CA GLU A 136 -0.10 22.13 -3.44
C GLU A 136 -1.58 22.51 -3.37
N SER A 137 -2.21 22.19 -2.22
CA SER A 137 -3.62 22.52 -1.97
C SER A 137 -3.84 22.83 -0.48
N LYS A 138 -4.80 23.70 -0.18
CA LYS A 138 -5.24 23.97 1.20
C LYS A 138 -6.23 22.93 1.72
N ASP A 139 -7.05 22.38 0.84
CA ASP A 139 -8.15 21.47 1.17
C ASP A 139 -7.97 20.04 0.64
N GLY A 140 -6.98 19.82 -0.23
CA GLY A 140 -6.74 18.53 -0.88
C GLY A 140 -7.61 18.30 -2.12
N ILE A 141 -8.41 19.28 -2.53
CA ILE A 141 -9.34 19.22 -3.66
C ILE A 141 -8.92 20.21 -4.74
N HIS A 142 -8.72 21.47 -4.37
CA HIS A 142 -8.31 22.54 -5.28
C HIS A 142 -6.79 22.67 -5.31
N TRP A 143 -6.18 22.23 -6.39
CA TRP A 143 -4.72 22.15 -6.54
C TRP A 143 -4.16 23.32 -7.33
N VAL A 144 -3.02 23.85 -6.88
CA VAL A 144 -2.25 24.89 -7.54
C VAL A 144 -0.90 24.32 -7.93
N LYS A 145 -0.45 24.63 -9.15
CA LYS A 145 0.89 24.34 -9.70
C LYS A 145 1.75 25.60 -9.59
N PRO A 146 2.57 25.76 -8.53
CA PRO A 146 3.33 26.98 -8.30
C PRO A 146 4.47 27.12 -9.32
N LYS A 147 4.84 28.37 -9.64
CA LYS A 147 6.00 28.68 -10.46
C LYS A 147 7.25 28.63 -9.57
N LEU A 148 7.95 27.51 -9.57
CA LEU A 148 9.06 27.25 -8.63
C LEU A 148 10.38 27.92 -9.05
N GLY A 149 10.60 28.17 -10.35
CA GLY A 149 11.84 28.79 -10.84
C GLY A 149 13.06 27.85 -10.86
N ILE A 150 12.88 26.56 -10.57
CA ILE A 150 13.97 25.60 -10.33
C ILE A 150 14.50 25.00 -11.63
N PHE A 151 13.62 24.41 -12.43
CA PHE A 151 14.00 23.57 -13.56
C PHE A 151 13.72 24.26 -14.91
N PRO A 152 14.70 24.32 -15.83
CA PRO A 152 14.47 24.91 -17.15
C PRO A 152 13.73 23.92 -18.05
N PHE A 153 12.58 24.34 -18.57
CA PHE A 153 11.88 23.64 -19.64
C PHE A 153 11.84 24.55 -20.86
N ASP A 154 12.55 24.16 -21.93
CA ASP A 154 12.72 24.96 -23.12
C ASP A 154 13.15 26.42 -22.84
N GLY A 155 14.07 26.60 -21.90
CA GLY A 155 14.60 27.89 -21.47
C GLY A 155 13.71 28.68 -20.50
N ASN A 156 12.51 28.17 -20.18
CA ASN A 156 11.58 28.83 -19.28
C ASN A 156 11.55 28.10 -17.91
N ARG A 157 11.81 28.83 -16.82
CA ARG A 157 11.74 28.31 -15.44
C ARG A 157 10.42 28.61 -14.72
N GLN A 158 9.45 29.27 -15.37
CA GLN A 158 8.15 29.60 -14.80
C GLN A 158 7.21 28.37 -14.82
N ASN A 159 7.65 27.29 -14.15
CA ASN A 159 6.98 26.00 -14.11
C ASN A 159 7.05 25.39 -12.71
N ASN A 160 6.36 24.27 -12.49
CA ASN A 160 6.31 23.52 -11.23
C ASN A 160 7.19 22.25 -11.24
N LEU A 161 8.20 22.19 -12.11
CA LEU A 161 9.12 21.06 -12.20
C LEU A 161 10.23 21.16 -11.14
N LEU A 162 10.57 20.02 -10.53
CA LEU A 162 11.46 19.96 -9.36
C LEU A 162 12.94 19.74 -9.72
N GLY A 163 13.24 19.31 -10.93
CA GLY A 163 14.61 19.01 -11.33
C GLY A 163 15.24 17.78 -10.67
N VAL A 164 14.45 16.95 -10.03
CA VAL A 164 14.90 15.67 -9.46
C VAL A 164 15.24 14.68 -10.59
N GLY A 165 16.34 13.94 -10.42
CA GLY A 165 16.90 13.07 -11.44
C GLY A 165 17.71 13.85 -12.49
N ARG A 166 18.83 13.32 -12.91
CA ARG A 166 19.67 13.96 -13.94
C ARG A 166 19.19 13.63 -15.35
N TYR A 167 18.95 12.36 -15.62
CA TYR A 167 18.54 11.89 -16.96
C TYR A 167 17.07 11.57 -17.04
N ASN A 168 16.48 11.10 -15.94
CA ASN A 168 15.09 10.74 -15.81
C ASN A 168 14.68 10.84 -14.33
N CYS A 169 13.39 10.91 -14.06
CA CYS A 169 12.85 10.69 -12.72
C CYS A 169 11.63 9.81 -12.87
N GLU A 170 11.75 8.53 -12.51
CA GLU A 170 10.61 7.63 -12.56
C GLU A 170 10.29 7.12 -11.16
N GLY A 171 9.05 7.39 -10.73
CA GLY A 171 8.59 7.04 -9.39
C GLY A 171 9.27 7.84 -8.30
N ILE A 172 8.78 9.03 -8.00
CA ILE A 172 9.27 9.81 -6.85
C ILE A 172 8.46 9.49 -5.59
N SER A 173 9.07 8.77 -4.65
CA SER A 173 8.48 8.52 -3.33
C SER A 173 9.10 9.44 -2.29
N VAL A 174 8.26 10.22 -1.60
CA VAL A 174 8.70 11.25 -0.66
C VAL A 174 8.34 10.84 0.77
N LEU A 175 9.28 11.01 1.67
CA LEU A 175 9.15 10.79 3.10
C LEU A 175 9.47 12.08 3.86
N HIS A 176 8.66 12.41 4.87
CA HIS A 176 8.90 13.53 5.78
C HIS A 176 9.24 13.03 7.17
N GLN A 177 10.36 13.47 7.68
CA GLN A 177 10.83 13.21 9.05
C GLN A 177 11.16 14.56 9.72
N PRO A 178 10.16 15.22 10.33
CA PRO A 178 10.33 16.56 10.92
C PRO A 178 11.38 16.58 12.04
N ASP A 179 11.58 15.44 12.71
CA ASP A 179 12.52 15.28 13.82
C ASP A 179 13.94 14.87 13.37
N ASP A 180 14.21 14.84 12.05
CA ASP A 180 15.58 14.59 11.56
C ASP A 180 16.52 15.67 12.10
N PRO A 181 17.63 15.30 12.76
CA PRO A 181 18.56 16.26 13.35
C PRO A 181 19.22 17.17 12.31
N ASN A 182 19.31 16.73 11.05
CA ASN A 182 19.75 17.57 9.94
C ASN A 182 18.54 18.22 9.24
N PRO A 183 18.32 19.52 9.43
CA PRO A 183 17.17 20.20 8.83
C PRO A 183 17.13 20.14 7.30
N THR A 184 18.28 20.00 6.64
CA THR A 184 18.35 19.85 5.17
C THR A 184 17.92 18.48 4.68
N ARG A 185 17.73 17.49 5.58
CA ARG A 185 17.36 16.11 5.29
C ARG A 185 15.97 15.74 5.82
N ARG A 186 15.19 16.68 6.33
CA ARG A 186 13.85 16.41 6.85
C ARG A 186 12.89 15.86 5.82
N TRP A 187 13.04 16.28 4.57
CA TRP A 187 12.39 15.65 3.42
C TRP A 187 13.40 14.79 2.69
N LYS A 188 13.00 13.57 2.38
CA LYS A 188 13.79 12.58 1.67
C LYS A 188 12.99 12.04 0.51
N CYS A 189 13.63 11.75 -0.60
CA CYS A 189 12.94 11.03 -1.67
C CYS A 189 13.83 9.93 -2.25
N VAL A 190 13.17 8.91 -2.77
CA VAL A 190 13.75 7.91 -3.65
C VAL A 190 13.14 8.04 -5.03
N TYR A 191 13.91 7.79 -6.06
CA TYR A 191 13.49 7.78 -7.45
C TYR A 191 14.38 6.88 -8.28
N TRP A 192 13.90 6.43 -9.44
CA TRP A 192 14.74 5.71 -10.39
C TRP A 192 15.22 6.67 -11.48
N ASP A 193 16.53 6.73 -11.68
CA ASP A 193 17.16 7.40 -12.83
C ASP A 193 17.75 6.34 -13.77
N HIS A 194 17.59 6.53 -15.09
CA HIS A 194 18.09 5.61 -16.12
C HIS A 194 19.61 5.70 -16.32
N GLY A 195 20.27 6.64 -15.65
CA GLY A 195 21.71 6.83 -15.75
C GLY A 195 22.21 7.42 -17.07
N SER A 196 23.52 7.50 -17.18
CA SER A 196 24.26 8.27 -18.19
C SER A 196 24.38 7.60 -19.57
N GLY A 197 23.84 6.42 -19.77
CA GLY A 197 23.93 5.66 -21.04
C GLY A 197 23.26 6.31 -22.26
N GLY A 198 22.53 7.43 -22.03
CA GLY A 198 21.85 8.15 -23.07
C GLY A 198 20.55 7.48 -23.55
N TRP A 199 20.18 7.74 -24.79
CA TRP A 199 18.96 7.19 -25.37
C TRP A 199 19.13 6.87 -26.85
N GLU A 200 18.23 6.06 -27.38
CA GLU A 200 18.17 5.72 -28.80
C GLU A 200 16.71 5.65 -29.27
N VAL A 201 16.50 5.55 -30.57
CA VAL A 201 15.17 5.35 -31.16
C VAL A 201 14.94 3.85 -31.32
N ARG A 202 13.91 3.31 -30.66
CA ARG A 202 13.40 1.94 -30.87
C ARG A 202 11.92 1.98 -31.23
N ASN A 203 11.53 1.28 -32.28
CA ASN A 203 10.12 1.21 -32.71
C ASN A 203 9.46 2.59 -32.89
N GLY A 204 10.21 3.57 -33.37
CA GLY A 204 9.74 4.93 -33.61
C GLY A 204 9.59 5.81 -32.35
N GLY A 205 10.08 5.35 -31.21
CA GLY A 205 10.08 6.10 -29.95
C GLY A 205 11.46 6.15 -29.26
N PRO A 206 11.70 7.12 -28.38
CA PRO A 206 12.93 7.18 -27.61
C PRO A 206 12.94 6.08 -26.53
N TYR A 207 14.09 5.48 -26.35
CA TYR A 207 14.35 4.43 -25.38
C TYR A 207 15.65 4.76 -24.60
N ALA A 208 15.60 4.78 -23.29
CA ALA A 208 16.78 4.97 -22.45
C ALA A 208 17.65 3.72 -22.49
N LYS A 209 18.98 3.90 -22.63
CA LYS A 209 19.93 2.79 -22.70
C LYS A 209 20.36 2.25 -21.35
N GLY A 210 20.07 3.00 -20.28
CA GLY A 210 20.72 2.78 -19.00
C GLY A 210 22.18 3.20 -19.00
N GLY A 211 22.84 3.15 -17.86
CA GLY A 211 24.23 3.52 -17.68
C GLY A 211 24.79 2.86 -16.43
N PRO A 212 26.07 3.05 -16.11
CA PRO A 212 26.66 2.52 -14.87
C PRO A 212 26.00 3.10 -13.61
N ASP A 213 25.37 4.24 -13.74
CA ASP A 213 24.62 4.99 -12.75
C ASP A 213 23.07 4.76 -12.83
N ASP A 214 22.65 3.73 -13.59
CA ASP A 214 21.22 3.30 -13.61
C ASP A 214 20.86 2.63 -12.29
N GLY A 215 19.83 3.12 -11.63
CA GLY A 215 19.41 2.55 -10.35
C GLY A 215 18.53 3.44 -9.50
N TRP A 216 18.40 3.03 -8.26
CA TRP A 216 17.65 3.73 -7.23
C TRP A 216 18.50 4.85 -6.65
N HIS A 217 18.03 6.07 -6.78
CA HIS A 217 18.68 7.29 -6.35
C HIS A 217 17.91 7.89 -5.16
N VAL A 218 18.62 8.67 -4.35
CA VAL A 218 18.03 9.43 -3.25
C VAL A 218 18.39 10.91 -3.35
N ALA A 219 17.50 11.76 -2.83
CA ALA A 219 17.76 13.17 -2.65
C ALA A 219 17.14 13.66 -1.33
N PHE A 220 17.65 14.77 -0.84
CA PHE A 220 17.25 15.40 0.41
C PHE A 220 16.79 16.82 0.18
N SER A 221 15.88 17.31 1.06
CA SER A 221 15.36 18.65 0.96
C SER A 221 14.96 19.20 2.33
N PRO A 222 15.13 20.52 2.59
CA PRO A 222 14.61 21.16 3.79
C PRO A 222 13.10 21.41 3.74
N ASP A 223 12.49 21.48 2.54
CA ASP A 223 11.12 21.95 2.33
C ASP A 223 10.25 21.04 1.43
N GLY A 224 10.86 20.01 0.83
CA GLY A 224 10.21 19.11 -0.12
C GLY A 224 10.10 19.66 -1.55
N ILE A 225 10.74 20.81 -1.81
CA ILE A 225 10.75 21.51 -3.11
C ILE A 225 12.16 21.63 -3.66
N HIS A 226 13.11 22.10 -2.86
CA HIS A 226 14.50 22.27 -3.24
C HIS A 226 15.30 21.02 -2.88
N TRP A 227 15.55 20.17 -3.87
CA TRP A 227 16.16 18.86 -3.69
C TRP A 227 17.65 18.87 -4.01
N THR A 228 18.45 18.28 -3.13
CA THR A 228 19.86 18.01 -3.33
C THR A 228 20.06 16.50 -3.49
N PRO A 229 20.43 16.02 -4.68
CA PRO A 229 20.77 14.61 -4.90
C PRO A 229 21.97 14.20 -4.03
N TYR A 230 21.98 12.95 -3.58
CA TYR A 230 23.15 12.37 -2.93
C TYR A 230 24.28 12.22 -3.96
N GLU A 231 25.51 12.56 -3.57
CA GLU A 231 26.65 12.59 -4.49
C GLU A 231 27.07 11.20 -4.99
N ASP A 232 26.92 10.17 -4.14
CA ASP A 232 27.29 8.79 -4.46
C ASP A 232 26.09 7.96 -4.97
N ASN A 233 25.09 8.59 -5.59
CA ASN A 233 24.02 7.87 -6.29
C ASN A 233 24.60 7.05 -7.49
N PRO A 234 24.00 5.89 -7.81
CA PRO A 234 22.82 5.26 -7.20
C PRO A 234 23.13 4.58 -5.87
N VAL A 235 22.20 4.66 -4.89
CA VAL A 235 22.30 3.94 -3.62
C VAL A 235 22.00 2.44 -3.77
N LEU A 236 21.37 2.06 -4.89
CA LEU A 236 21.11 0.66 -5.25
C LEU A 236 21.02 0.53 -6.77
N GLY A 237 22.03 -0.08 -7.38
CA GLY A 237 22.14 -0.29 -8.82
C GLY A 237 21.19 -1.41 -9.32
N LYS A 238 19.88 -1.17 -9.32
CA LYS A 238 18.87 -2.13 -9.72
C LYS A 238 17.84 -1.49 -10.65
N TYR A 239 17.46 -2.21 -11.69
CA TYR A 239 16.39 -1.83 -12.60
C TYR A 239 15.03 -1.79 -11.90
N CYS A 240 14.34 -0.65 -11.96
CA CYS A 240 13.14 -0.39 -11.17
C CYS A 240 11.96 0.21 -11.97
N ASP A 241 11.72 -0.26 -13.18
CA ASP A 241 10.64 0.21 -14.08
C ASP A 241 9.22 0.15 -13.46
N THR A 242 8.95 0.99 -12.47
CA THR A 242 7.62 1.25 -11.89
C THR A 242 7.69 2.41 -10.88
N ASN A 243 6.63 2.57 -10.03
CA ASN A 243 6.72 3.45 -8.87
C ASN A 243 7.81 2.98 -7.90
N GLN A 244 8.45 3.92 -7.29
CA GLN A 244 9.32 3.71 -6.14
C GLN A 244 8.48 3.99 -4.90
N ASN A 245 8.69 3.22 -3.82
CA ASN A 245 7.91 3.40 -2.60
C ASN A 245 8.83 3.25 -1.39
N VAL A 246 8.81 4.20 -0.50
CA VAL A 246 9.56 4.15 0.76
C VAL A 246 8.67 4.55 1.93
N VAL A 247 8.78 3.80 3.03
CA VAL A 247 8.18 4.12 4.31
C VAL A 247 9.24 4.06 5.41
N TYR A 248 9.03 4.77 6.51
CA TYR A 248 9.78 4.58 7.73
C TYR A 248 8.96 3.74 8.70
N ASP A 249 9.49 2.60 9.13
CA ASP A 249 8.83 1.76 10.13
C ASP A 249 9.43 2.05 11.53
N PRO A 250 8.73 2.76 12.40
CA PRO A 250 9.23 3.12 13.72
C PRO A 250 9.38 1.92 14.66
N ARG A 251 8.74 0.79 14.37
CA ARG A 251 8.82 -0.43 15.19
C ARG A 251 10.18 -1.10 15.08
N ILE A 252 10.76 -1.10 13.87
CA ILE A 252 12.09 -1.64 13.58
C ILE A 252 13.12 -0.54 13.37
N LYS A 253 12.71 0.75 13.41
CA LYS A 253 13.53 1.95 13.22
C LYS A 253 14.31 1.95 11.90
N LYS A 254 13.69 1.47 10.83
CA LYS A 254 14.29 1.38 9.50
C LYS A 254 13.44 2.05 8.43
N TYR A 255 14.11 2.50 7.40
CA TYR A 255 13.50 2.79 6.11
C TYR A 255 13.27 1.48 5.37
N VAL A 256 12.08 1.31 4.82
CA VAL A 256 11.70 0.12 4.06
C VAL A 256 11.24 0.56 2.67
N GLY A 257 11.95 0.07 1.68
CA GLY A 257 11.69 0.36 0.28
C GLY A 257 11.00 -0.80 -0.42
N PHE A 258 10.03 -0.47 -1.28
CA PHE A 258 9.33 -1.44 -2.11
C PHE A 258 9.38 -0.99 -3.57
N SER A 259 9.82 -1.88 -4.45
CA SER A 259 9.83 -1.70 -5.90
C SER A 259 10.02 -3.05 -6.59
N ARG A 260 10.24 -3.03 -7.90
CA ARG A 260 10.56 -4.23 -8.67
C ARG A 260 11.98 -4.73 -8.43
N PHE A 261 12.96 -3.84 -8.30
CA PHE A 261 14.38 -4.13 -8.07
C PHE A 261 14.92 -5.27 -8.96
N GLY A 262 14.56 -5.28 -10.24
CA GLY A 262 14.98 -6.31 -11.20
C GLY A 262 14.13 -7.60 -11.22
N PHE A 263 13.19 -7.79 -10.30
CA PHE A 263 12.32 -8.98 -10.25
C PHE A 263 11.16 -8.96 -11.26
N GLY A 264 11.06 -7.93 -12.13
CA GLY A 264 9.94 -7.75 -13.03
C GLY A 264 8.69 -7.26 -12.32
N ARG A 265 7.49 -7.61 -12.82
CA ARG A 265 6.20 -7.15 -12.27
C ARG A 265 5.82 -7.92 -11.00
N ARG A 266 6.58 -7.73 -9.95
CA ARG A 266 6.46 -8.30 -8.61
C ARG A 266 6.79 -7.23 -7.59
N LEU A 267 6.54 -7.49 -6.32
CA LEU A 267 6.91 -6.62 -5.23
C LEU A 267 8.14 -7.18 -4.50
N ALA A 268 9.22 -6.45 -4.51
CA ALA A 268 10.41 -6.76 -3.73
C ALA A 268 10.66 -5.67 -2.68
N ARG A 269 11.40 -6.02 -1.63
CA ARG A 269 11.66 -5.19 -0.45
C ARG A 269 13.16 -5.07 -0.22
N SER A 270 13.61 -3.87 0.12
CA SER A 270 14.92 -3.54 0.65
C SER A 270 14.78 -2.68 1.90
N GLU A 271 15.77 -2.64 2.77
CA GLU A 271 15.74 -1.83 3.98
C GLU A 271 17.06 -1.10 4.21
N SER A 272 17.00 0.02 4.96
CA SER A 272 18.13 0.86 5.29
C SER A 272 17.99 1.45 6.69
N ASP A 273 19.09 1.61 7.40
CA ASP A 273 19.16 2.30 8.70
C ASP A 273 19.33 3.83 8.53
N ASP A 274 19.90 4.28 7.43
CA ASP A 274 20.35 5.67 7.22
C ASP A 274 19.83 6.33 5.94
N PHE A 275 19.01 5.62 5.16
CA PHE A 275 18.50 6.05 3.84
C PHE A 275 19.54 6.05 2.70
N LEU A 276 20.80 5.70 2.98
CA LEU A 276 21.91 5.69 2.03
C LEU A 276 22.39 4.28 1.70
N HIS A 277 22.49 3.42 2.70
CA HIS A 277 22.95 2.05 2.56
C HIS A 277 21.74 1.09 2.61
N TRP A 278 21.44 0.50 1.48
CA TRP A 278 20.27 -0.37 1.31
C TRP A 278 20.67 -1.84 1.22
N SER A 279 19.92 -2.70 1.87
CA SER A 279 20.13 -4.15 1.79
C SER A 279 19.85 -4.68 0.39
N GLU A 280 20.43 -5.85 0.05
CA GLU A 280 20.06 -6.55 -1.19
C GLU A 280 18.55 -6.83 -1.21
N PRO A 281 17.85 -6.45 -2.28
CA PRO A 281 16.39 -6.62 -2.36
C PRO A 281 15.97 -8.09 -2.36
N LYS A 282 14.86 -8.36 -1.69
CA LYS A 282 14.24 -9.69 -1.63
C LYS A 282 12.82 -9.64 -2.17
N LEU A 283 12.45 -10.63 -2.97
CA LEU A 283 11.06 -10.80 -3.41
C LEU A 283 10.18 -11.10 -2.21
N VAL A 284 9.07 -10.36 -2.06
CA VAL A 284 8.15 -10.49 -0.91
C VAL A 284 6.71 -10.78 -1.34
N LEU A 285 6.31 -10.44 -2.58
CA LEU A 285 4.97 -10.74 -3.06
C LEU A 285 4.93 -10.83 -4.59
N GLU A 286 4.30 -11.89 -5.09
CA GLU A 286 4.01 -12.10 -6.50
C GLU A 286 2.59 -12.67 -6.69
N CYS A 287 2.10 -12.68 -7.92
CA CYS A 287 0.88 -13.39 -8.28
C CYS A 287 1.15 -14.90 -8.30
N ASP A 288 0.13 -15.66 -7.95
CA ASP A 288 0.13 -17.13 -8.00
C ASP A 288 -1.01 -17.66 -8.89
N GLU A 289 -1.22 -18.96 -8.89
CA GLU A 289 -2.23 -19.64 -9.73
C GLU A 289 -3.66 -19.13 -9.48
N ALA A 290 -3.98 -18.68 -8.24
CA ALA A 290 -5.30 -18.17 -7.91
C ALA A 290 -5.58 -16.76 -8.47
N ASP A 291 -4.56 -16.04 -8.98
CA ASP A 291 -4.75 -14.76 -9.67
C ASP A 291 -5.15 -14.92 -11.14
N GLY A 292 -5.05 -16.14 -11.68
CA GLY A 292 -5.30 -16.43 -13.09
C GLY A 292 -4.07 -16.23 -13.98
N ALA A 293 -4.17 -16.79 -15.19
CA ALA A 293 -3.04 -16.87 -16.12
C ALA A 293 -2.51 -15.48 -16.51
N ARG A 294 -1.18 -15.30 -16.45
CA ARG A 294 -0.47 -14.07 -16.82
C ARG A 294 -0.98 -12.81 -16.10
N THR A 295 -1.47 -12.99 -14.86
CA THR A 295 -1.76 -11.87 -13.98
C THR A 295 -0.48 -11.47 -13.23
N GLN A 296 -0.24 -10.17 -13.05
CA GLN A 296 1.00 -9.64 -12.52
C GLN A 296 0.72 -8.49 -11.54
N ILE A 297 1.59 -8.30 -10.56
CA ILE A 297 1.61 -7.09 -9.75
C ILE A 297 2.36 -6.02 -10.52
N TYR A 298 1.63 -5.08 -11.14
CA TYR A 298 2.23 -4.01 -11.92
C TYR A 298 3.06 -3.06 -11.06
N GLY A 299 2.59 -2.80 -9.86
CA GLY A 299 3.20 -1.98 -8.82
C GLY A 299 2.30 -1.95 -7.60
N ALA A 300 2.66 -1.20 -6.59
CA ALA A 300 1.87 -1.03 -5.39
C ALA A 300 2.10 0.33 -4.72
N GLY A 301 1.07 0.92 -4.13
CA GLY A 301 1.22 1.93 -3.11
C GLY A 301 1.26 1.25 -1.75
N VAL A 302 2.34 1.37 -1.00
CA VAL A 302 2.49 0.74 0.33
C VAL A 302 2.60 1.83 1.40
N ASP A 303 1.78 1.74 2.44
CA ASP A 303 1.89 2.60 3.61
C ASP A 303 1.76 1.79 4.90
N ILE A 304 2.13 2.40 6.02
CA ILE A 304 1.91 1.85 7.36
C ILE A 304 0.73 2.59 7.98
N TYR A 305 -0.36 1.87 8.18
CA TYR A 305 -1.57 2.40 8.78
C TYR A 305 -1.93 1.60 10.03
N GLU A 306 -2.04 2.26 11.19
CA GLU A 306 -2.29 1.62 12.49
C GLU A 306 -1.34 0.44 12.79
N GLY A 307 -0.05 0.63 12.48
CA GLY A 307 1.00 -0.37 12.70
C GLY A 307 0.99 -1.55 11.74
N VAL A 308 0.20 -1.52 10.67
CA VAL A 308 0.10 -2.57 9.66
C VAL A 308 0.53 -2.02 8.31
N TYR A 309 1.36 -2.75 7.58
CA TYR A 309 1.60 -2.45 6.17
C TYR A 309 0.35 -2.76 5.37
N ILE A 310 -0.14 -1.78 4.64
CA ILE A 310 -1.23 -1.92 3.66
C ILE A 310 -0.65 -1.65 2.28
N ALA A 311 -0.74 -2.63 1.41
CA ALA A 311 -0.36 -2.50 0.01
C ALA A 311 -1.62 -2.41 -0.86
N MET A 312 -1.74 -1.33 -1.61
CA MET A 312 -2.72 -1.11 -2.66
C MET A 312 -2.11 -1.62 -3.97
N LEU A 313 -2.31 -2.91 -4.26
CA LEU A 313 -1.68 -3.64 -5.36
C LEU A 313 -2.34 -3.32 -6.70
N TRP A 314 -1.57 -2.90 -7.69
CA TRP A 314 -2.04 -2.68 -9.06
C TRP A 314 -1.97 -3.99 -9.83
N ILE A 315 -3.12 -4.62 -9.99
CA ILE A 315 -3.23 -5.96 -10.60
C ILE A 315 -3.42 -5.83 -12.10
N TYR A 316 -2.41 -6.25 -12.85
CA TYR A 316 -2.38 -6.20 -14.30
C TYR A 316 -2.73 -7.57 -14.89
N ARG A 317 -3.83 -7.63 -15.66
CA ARG A 317 -4.31 -8.85 -16.33
C ARG A 317 -3.79 -8.91 -17.76
N GLU A 318 -2.50 -9.21 -17.91
CA GLU A 318 -1.86 -9.30 -19.22
C GLU A 318 -2.48 -10.37 -20.10
N GLY A 319 -2.86 -11.52 -19.53
CA GLY A 319 -3.53 -12.62 -20.23
C GLY A 319 -5.01 -12.40 -20.53
N GLY A 320 -5.61 -11.35 -19.99
CA GLY A 320 -7.02 -10.99 -20.11
C GLY A 320 -7.25 -9.73 -20.93
N ASP A 321 -7.89 -8.75 -20.33
CA ASP A 321 -8.28 -7.47 -20.94
C ASP A 321 -7.16 -6.43 -21.01
N GLY A 322 -6.02 -6.71 -20.42
CA GLY A 322 -4.88 -5.79 -20.37
C GLY A 322 -5.06 -4.59 -19.44
N LYS A 323 -6.08 -4.63 -18.60
CA LYS A 323 -6.44 -3.55 -17.67
C LYS A 323 -5.76 -3.73 -16.31
N ILE A 324 -5.79 -2.66 -15.51
CA ILE A 324 -5.22 -2.63 -14.15
C ILE A 324 -6.25 -2.08 -13.18
N ASP A 325 -6.67 -2.90 -12.23
CA ASP A 325 -7.43 -2.47 -11.04
C ASP A 325 -6.59 -2.58 -9.77
N THR A 326 -7.15 -2.22 -8.62
CA THR A 326 -6.42 -2.27 -7.35
C THR A 326 -7.06 -3.25 -6.39
N GLN A 327 -6.23 -4.12 -5.79
CA GLN A 327 -6.57 -5.02 -4.68
C GLN A 327 -5.75 -4.65 -3.46
N LEU A 328 -6.13 -5.17 -2.28
CA LEU A 328 -5.39 -4.94 -1.04
C LEU A 328 -4.59 -6.16 -0.62
N ALA A 329 -3.41 -5.92 -0.05
CA ALA A 329 -2.68 -6.88 0.75
C ALA A 329 -2.23 -6.24 2.06
N THR A 330 -2.04 -7.05 3.09
CA THR A 330 -1.60 -6.61 4.42
C THR A 330 -0.43 -7.43 4.90
N SER A 331 0.43 -6.82 5.71
CA SER A 331 1.58 -7.48 6.34
C SER A 331 1.89 -6.83 7.69
N ARG A 332 2.38 -7.61 8.65
CA ARG A 332 2.84 -7.11 9.95
C ARG A 332 4.31 -6.72 9.93
N ASP A 333 5.10 -7.31 9.04
CA ASP A 333 6.56 -7.16 8.95
C ASP A 333 7.06 -6.61 7.60
N GLY A 334 6.14 -6.44 6.62
CA GLY A 334 6.49 -6.04 5.25
C GLY A 334 7.15 -7.15 4.43
N ILE A 335 7.20 -8.38 4.95
CA ILE A 335 7.80 -9.56 4.32
C ILE A 335 6.73 -10.60 3.98
N HIS A 336 5.93 -10.97 4.97
CA HIS A 336 4.84 -11.96 4.83
C HIS A 336 3.53 -11.23 4.56
N TRP A 337 2.97 -11.45 3.37
CA TRP A 337 1.79 -10.72 2.90
C TRP A 337 0.57 -11.60 2.75
N THR A 338 -0.56 -11.10 3.19
CA THR A 338 -1.88 -11.72 3.01
C THR A 338 -2.72 -10.88 2.06
N ARG A 339 -3.29 -11.51 1.01
CA ARG A 339 -4.24 -10.86 0.09
C ARG A 339 -5.59 -10.70 0.78
N VAL A 340 -6.04 -9.46 0.95
CA VAL A 340 -7.24 -9.12 1.71
C VAL A 340 -8.51 -9.55 0.96
N GLY A 341 -9.50 -10.08 1.72
CA GLY A 341 -10.82 -10.40 1.19
C GLY A 341 -10.81 -11.38 0.01
N ASN A 342 -9.95 -12.38 0.05
CA ASN A 342 -9.77 -13.36 -1.03
C ASN A 342 -9.55 -12.69 -2.40
N ARG A 343 -8.65 -11.70 -2.46
CA ARG A 343 -8.28 -10.95 -3.68
C ARG A 343 -9.43 -10.13 -4.27
N ALA A 344 -10.36 -9.70 -3.44
CA ALA A 344 -11.43 -8.82 -3.89
C ALA A 344 -10.87 -7.50 -4.42
N THR A 345 -11.41 -7.02 -5.52
CA THR A 345 -11.06 -5.69 -6.06
C THR A 345 -11.53 -4.60 -5.11
N TRP A 346 -10.59 -3.82 -4.58
CA TRP A 346 -10.86 -2.69 -3.69
C TRP A 346 -11.18 -1.42 -4.49
N LEU A 347 -10.40 -1.10 -5.52
CA LEU A 347 -10.69 0.00 -6.43
C LEU A 347 -10.96 -0.55 -7.83
N LYS A 348 -12.25 -0.57 -8.21
CA LYS A 348 -12.72 -1.01 -9.51
C LYS A 348 -12.48 0.07 -10.57
N LEU A 349 -12.32 -0.35 -11.81
CA LEU A 349 -12.36 0.54 -12.97
C LEU A 349 -13.74 1.19 -13.10
N ALA A 350 -13.78 2.38 -13.67
CA ALA A 350 -15.03 2.98 -14.15
C ALA A 350 -15.40 2.42 -15.56
N GLY A 351 -16.45 2.93 -16.16
CA GLY A 351 -16.84 2.53 -17.52
C GLY A 351 -15.73 2.82 -18.56
N ASP A 352 -15.75 2.08 -19.67
CA ASP A 352 -14.69 2.10 -20.68
C ASP A 352 -14.42 3.48 -21.30
N ASP A 353 -15.46 4.32 -21.41
CA ASP A 353 -15.31 5.70 -21.91
C ASP A 353 -14.82 6.70 -20.84
N SER A 354 -14.68 6.26 -19.59
CA SER A 354 -14.16 7.11 -18.51
C SER A 354 -12.66 7.35 -18.66
N TRP A 355 -12.18 8.48 -18.14
CA TRP A 355 -10.75 8.79 -18.03
C TRP A 355 -9.95 7.74 -17.23
N GLU A 356 -10.62 6.90 -16.45
CA GLU A 356 -10.06 5.83 -15.62
C GLU A 356 -10.60 4.42 -16.01
N GLY A 357 -11.10 4.25 -17.22
CA GLY A 357 -11.71 3.01 -17.69
C GLY A 357 -10.74 1.86 -17.97
N GLY A 358 -9.45 2.15 -18.11
CA GLY A 358 -8.42 1.15 -18.42
C GLY A 358 -7.51 0.78 -17.26
N MET A 359 -7.08 1.78 -16.47
CA MET A 359 -6.18 1.54 -15.34
C MET A 359 -6.47 2.52 -14.19
N VAL A 360 -6.41 2.01 -12.95
CA VAL A 360 -6.42 2.81 -11.73
C VAL A 360 -5.26 2.41 -10.84
N ARG A 361 -4.50 3.41 -10.36
CA ARG A 361 -3.28 3.22 -9.58
C ARG A 361 -3.24 4.25 -8.47
N SER A 362 -3.15 3.82 -7.22
CA SER A 362 -3.11 4.69 -6.04
C SER A 362 -1.70 5.21 -5.74
N VAL A 363 -1.60 6.33 -5.04
CA VAL A 363 -0.36 6.74 -4.35
C VAL A 363 -0.04 5.79 -3.21
N GLU A 364 1.15 5.94 -2.62
CA GLU A 364 1.56 5.14 -1.46
C GLU A 364 1.01 5.64 -0.12
N ARG A 365 0.52 6.89 0.00
CA ARG A 365 0.12 7.45 1.30
C ARG A 365 -1.38 7.41 1.53
N ILE A 366 -1.74 7.07 2.78
CA ILE A 366 -3.08 7.08 3.33
C ILE A 366 -3.19 8.28 4.27
N ILE A 367 -3.82 9.37 3.82
CA ILE A 367 -3.88 10.63 4.57
C ILE A 367 -5.15 10.65 5.41
N ARG A 368 -5.01 10.84 6.73
CA ARG A 368 -6.15 10.98 7.65
C ARG A 368 -6.68 12.41 7.62
N ARG A 369 -7.98 12.59 7.35
CA ARG A 369 -8.67 13.89 7.37
C ARG A 369 -9.99 13.76 8.11
N GLY A 370 -9.98 14.10 9.41
CA GLY A 370 -11.14 13.94 10.26
C GLY A 370 -11.63 12.49 10.28
N ASP A 371 -12.84 12.30 9.81
CA ASP A 371 -13.55 11.01 9.78
C ASP A 371 -13.25 10.17 8.54
N GLN A 372 -12.44 10.70 7.63
CA GLN A 372 -12.14 10.07 6.35
C GLN A 372 -10.64 9.85 6.14
N LEU A 373 -10.34 8.91 5.28
CA LEU A 373 -9.04 8.71 4.64
C LEU A 373 -9.09 9.31 3.25
N TYR A 374 -8.06 10.09 2.89
CA TYR A 374 -7.83 10.61 1.55
C TYR A 374 -6.72 9.79 0.90
N ILE A 375 -7.01 9.21 -0.26
CA ILE A 375 -6.08 8.40 -1.04
C ILE A 375 -6.13 8.89 -2.48
N TYR A 376 -5.05 9.54 -2.93
CA TYR A 376 -4.98 9.99 -4.31
C TYR A 376 -4.67 8.81 -5.23
N TYR A 377 -5.13 8.91 -6.48
CA TYR A 377 -4.89 7.89 -7.49
C TYR A 377 -4.82 8.50 -8.87
N CYS A 378 -4.22 7.83 -9.83
CA CYS A 378 -4.38 8.21 -11.22
C CYS A 378 -5.24 7.21 -11.99
N GLY A 379 -6.02 7.78 -12.90
CA GLY A 379 -6.77 7.05 -13.90
C GLY A 379 -6.10 7.10 -15.27
N VAL A 380 -6.29 6.06 -16.04
CA VAL A 380 -5.85 5.96 -17.43
C VAL A 380 -7.02 5.42 -18.26
N HIS A 381 -7.38 6.15 -19.31
CA HIS A 381 -8.52 5.79 -20.16
C HIS A 381 -8.38 4.40 -20.80
N GLY A 382 -7.24 4.08 -21.38
CA GLY A 382 -7.04 2.80 -22.06
C GLY A 382 -6.34 1.76 -21.21
N ALA A 383 -6.49 0.49 -21.57
CA ALA A 383 -5.73 -0.62 -21.02
C ALA A 383 -4.22 -0.40 -21.17
N HIS A 384 -3.41 -1.10 -20.40
CA HIS A 384 -1.94 -1.07 -20.54
C HIS A 384 -1.53 -1.62 -21.91
N THR A 385 -2.08 -2.77 -22.27
CA THR A 385 -1.99 -3.37 -23.60
C THR A 385 -3.36 -3.90 -24.00
N GLY A 386 -3.72 -3.73 -25.27
CA GLY A 386 -4.93 -4.34 -25.83
C GLY A 386 -4.77 -5.83 -26.09
N PRO A 387 -5.84 -6.50 -26.52
CA PRO A 387 -5.79 -7.88 -26.98
C PRO A 387 -4.64 -8.06 -27.98
N LYS A 388 -3.85 -9.12 -27.83
CA LYS A 388 -2.65 -9.38 -28.65
C LYS A 388 -1.55 -8.31 -28.57
N PHE A 389 -1.41 -7.64 -27.40
CA PHE A 389 -0.37 -6.62 -27.16
C PHE A 389 -0.43 -5.41 -28.10
N ARG A 390 -1.58 -5.10 -28.67
CA ARG A 390 -1.75 -3.91 -29.52
C ARG A 390 -1.77 -2.65 -28.63
N LYS A 391 -1.13 -1.60 -29.14
CA LYS A 391 -1.19 -0.26 -28.52
C LYS A 391 -2.64 0.22 -28.50
N VAL A 392 -3.13 0.61 -27.32
CA VAL A 392 -4.48 1.13 -27.14
C VAL A 392 -4.43 2.64 -27.30
N GLU A 393 -5.32 3.18 -28.11
CA GLU A 393 -5.52 4.62 -28.21
C GLU A 393 -6.12 5.14 -26.92
N ARG A 394 -5.61 6.27 -26.40
CA ARG A 394 -6.08 6.91 -25.18
C ARG A 394 -6.74 8.23 -25.54
N LYS A 395 -8.05 8.31 -25.41
CA LYS A 395 -8.84 9.53 -25.65
C LYS A 395 -8.58 10.61 -24.60
N HIS A 396 -8.24 10.21 -23.39
CA HIS A 396 -7.95 11.11 -22.28
C HIS A 396 -6.49 10.97 -21.81
N PRO A 397 -5.84 12.05 -21.36
CA PRO A 397 -4.54 11.99 -20.71
C PRO A 397 -4.63 11.25 -19.37
N VAL A 398 -3.49 10.92 -18.78
CA VAL A 398 -3.42 10.45 -17.40
C VAL A 398 -3.71 11.62 -16.46
N GLN A 399 -4.61 11.40 -15.50
CA GLN A 399 -5.10 12.43 -14.58
C GLN A 399 -5.13 11.89 -13.17
N ILE A 400 -5.14 12.78 -12.18
CA ILE A 400 -5.14 12.44 -10.76
C ILE A 400 -6.51 12.79 -10.15
N GLY A 401 -7.06 11.85 -9.40
CA GLY A 401 -8.26 12.01 -8.61
C GLY A 401 -8.03 11.65 -7.13
N LEU A 402 -9.06 11.84 -6.35
CA LEU A 402 -9.13 11.56 -4.93
C LEU A 402 -10.17 10.46 -4.65
N LEU A 403 -9.76 9.51 -3.82
CA LEU A 403 -10.64 8.55 -3.17
C LEU A 403 -10.83 8.98 -1.72
N THR A 404 -12.07 8.90 -1.25
CA THR A 404 -12.39 9.04 0.15
C THR A 404 -12.89 7.71 0.71
N GLN A 405 -12.50 7.41 1.93
CA GLN A 405 -12.95 6.20 2.62
C GLN A 405 -13.19 6.50 4.09
N ARG A 406 -14.17 5.82 4.70
CA ARG A 406 -14.34 5.85 6.16
C ARG A 406 -13.01 5.57 6.84
N ARG A 407 -12.68 6.29 7.90
CA ARG A 407 -11.51 5.98 8.74
C ARG A 407 -11.57 4.51 9.18
N ASP A 408 -10.48 3.75 9.03
CA ASP A 408 -10.36 2.30 9.24
C ASP A 408 -11.23 1.43 8.29
N GLY A 409 -11.86 2.04 7.30
CA GLY A 409 -12.93 1.45 6.50
C GLY A 409 -12.51 0.50 5.39
N PHE A 410 -11.24 0.11 5.28
CA PHE A 410 -10.77 -0.83 4.24
C PHE A 410 -11.54 -2.15 4.27
N VAL A 411 -11.77 -2.67 5.47
CA VAL A 411 -12.47 -3.92 5.73
C VAL A 411 -13.42 -3.74 6.90
N SER A 412 -14.56 -4.44 6.84
CA SER A 412 -15.47 -4.59 7.97
C SER A 412 -15.79 -6.06 8.22
N LEU A 413 -16.13 -6.36 9.45
CA LEU A 413 -16.80 -7.61 9.84
C LEU A 413 -18.28 -7.33 9.88
N ASP A 414 -19.03 -8.02 9.02
CA ASP A 414 -20.46 -7.76 8.79
C ASP A 414 -21.30 -8.91 9.29
N ALA A 415 -22.37 -8.62 10.02
CA ALA A 415 -23.45 -9.55 10.31
C ALA A 415 -24.75 -9.04 9.65
N ALA A 416 -25.56 -9.99 9.17
CA ALA A 416 -26.92 -9.72 8.72
C ALA A 416 -27.90 -9.66 9.92
N VAL A 417 -29.21 -9.78 9.66
CA VAL A 417 -30.27 -9.80 10.69
C VAL A 417 -30.05 -10.94 11.70
N LYS A 418 -29.54 -12.09 11.26
CA LYS A 418 -29.09 -13.15 12.16
C LYS A 418 -27.82 -12.71 12.86
N GLN A 419 -27.81 -12.87 14.20
CA GLN A 419 -26.64 -12.51 15.00
C GLN A 419 -25.40 -13.31 14.58
N GLY A 420 -24.29 -12.60 14.38
CA GLY A 420 -22.96 -13.20 14.27
C GLY A 420 -22.08 -12.86 15.46
N THR A 421 -21.01 -13.58 15.65
CA THR A 421 -20.03 -13.38 16.74
C THR A 421 -18.60 -13.35 16.23
N VAL A 422 -17.78 -12.51 16.86
CA VAL A 422 -16.33 -12.44 16.66
C VAL A 422 -15.67 -12.48 18.02
N THR A 423 -14.74 -13.40 18.21
CA THR A 423 -13.91 -13.45 19.41
C THR A 423 -12.46 -13.17 19.02
N THR A 424 -11.82 -12.22 19.70
CA THR A 424 -10.41 -11.92 19.48
C THR A 424 -9.53 -13.01 20.09
N LYS A 425 -8.29 -13.12 19.60
CA LYS A 425 -7.25 -13.80 20.36
C LYS A 425 -7.06 -13.12 21.71
N PRO A 426 -6.56 -13.82 22.74
CA PRO A 426 -6.29 -13.24 24.04
C PRO A 426 -5.16 -12.22 23.96
N PHE A 427 -5.25 -11.17 24.79
CA PHE A 427 -4.27 -10.11 24.92
C PHE A 427 -4.20 -9.61 26.37
N LYS A 428 -3.10 -8.91 26.71
CA LYS A 428 -3.03 -8.20 27.98
C LYS A 428 -3.87 -6.93 27.89
N LEU A 429 -4.84 -6.78 28.80
CA LEU A 429 -5.75 -5.64 28.82
C LEU A 429 -4.97 -4.35 28.96
N PRO A 430 -5.04 -3.41 27.99
CA PRO A 430 -4.41 -2.10 28.11
C PRO A 430 -5.09 -1.25 29.21
N ASN A 431 -4.36 -0.32 29.78
CA ASN A 431 -4.96 0.72 30.59
C ASN A 431 -5.73 1.69 29.70
N GLY A 432 -7.06 1.74 29.83
CA GLY A 432 -7.87 2.63 29.01
C GLY A 432 -9.30 2.14 28.83
N ARG A 433 -10.08 2.96 28.14
CA ARG A 433 -11.47 2.67 27.76
C ARG A 433 -11.48 2.04 26.36
N LEU A 434 -12.32 1.04 26.18
CA LEU A 434 -12.53 0.45 24.86
C LEU A 434 -13.36 1.39 23.97
N HIS A 435 -12.91 1.58 22.76
CA HIS A 435 -13.56 2.33 21.69
C HIS A 435 -13.78 1.47 20.46
N LEU A 436 -14.83 1.75 19.69
CA LEU A 436 -15.26 1.00 18.51
C LEU A 436 -15.53 1.95 17.34
N ASN A 437 -15.09 1.53 16.16
CA ASN A 437 -15.55 2.10 14.89
C ASN A 437 -16.54 1.11 14.28
N ALA A 438 -17.84 1.47 14.26
CA ALA A 438 -18.90 0.59 13.80
C ALA A 438 -20.03 1.37 13.13
N ASP A 439 -20.64 0.78 12.11
CA ASP A 439 -21.92 1.23 11.54
C ASP A 439 -22.99 0.21 11.91
N VAL A 440 -23.85 0.63 12.82
CA VAL A 440 -24.95 -0.17 13.38
C VAL A 440 -26.28 0.55 13.20
N THR A 441 -26.43 1.25 12.10
CA THR A 441 -27.65 2.01 11.77
C THR A 441 -28.89 1.13 11.72
N GLY A 442 -28.76 -0.11 11.25
CA GLY A 442 -29.88 -1.06 11.15
C GLY A 442 -30.05 -1.97 12.36
N GLY A 443 -29.08 -2.01 13.30
CA GLY A 443 -29.07 -3.02 14.35
C GLY A 443 -28.27 -2.64 15.59
N GLU A 444 -27.39 -3.55 16.01
CA GLU A 444 -26.57 -3.36 17.21
C GLU A 444 -25.26 -4.16 17.17
N VAL A 445 -24.25 -3.64 17.87
CA VAL A 445 -23.05 -4.36 18.27
C VAL A 445 -23.02 -4.39 19.79
N SER A 446 -22.91 -5.58 20.40
CA SER A 446 -22.58 -5.70 21.79
C SER A 446 -21.20 -6.30 22.01
N VAL A 447 -20.47 -5.82 23.00
CA VAL A 447 -19.12 -6.28 23.33
C VAL A 447 -19.03 -6.67 24.79
N VAL A 448 -18.29 -7.73 25.08
CA VAL A 448 -18.04 -8.27 26.41
C VAL A 448 -16.58 -8.71 26.53
N LEU A 449 -15.98 -8.52 27.71
CA LEU A 449 -14.69 -9.10 28.04
C LEU A 449 -14.88 -10.58 28.45
N MET A 450 -13.99 -11.42 27.97
CA MET A 450 -13.95 -12.86 28.21
C MET A 450 -12.68 -13.21 28.97
N ASP A 451 -12.77 -14.20 29.87
CA ASP A 451 -11.59 -14.80 30.50
C ASP A 451 -10.89 -15.82 29.58
N GLN A 452 -9.80 -16.40 30.07
CA GLN A 452 -9.03 -17.42 29.34
C GLN A 452 -9.80 -18.75 29.13
N GLN A 453 -10.91 -18.92 29.83
CA GLN A 453 -11.83 -20.07 29.69
C GLN A 453 -13.02 -19.74 28.78
N ASN A 454 -12.99 -18.62 28.08
CA ASN A 454 -14.06 -18.08 27.21
C ASN A 454 -15.37 -17.84 27.97
N LYS A 455 -15.32 -17.47 29.26
CA LYS A 455 -16.50 -17.06 30.05
C LYS A 455 -16.57 -15.53 30.10
N PRO A 456 -17.78 -14.95 29.98
CA PRO A 456 -17.96 -13.50 30.13
C PRO A 456 -17.55 -13.03 31.53
N ILE A 457 -16.72 -12.00 31.60
CA ILE A 457 -16.28 -11.36 32.85
C ILE A 457 -17.10 -10.08 33.14
N THR A 458 -17.60 -9.45 32.07
CA THR A 458 -18.34 -8.17 32.18
C THR A 458 -19.75 -8.33 31.62
N ASN A 459 -20.64 -7.41 32.00
CA ASN A 459 -21.93 -7.28 31.31
C ASN A 459 -21.72 -6.74 29.87
N PRO A 460 -22.52 -7.21 28.90
CA PRO A 460 -22.43 -6.71 27.53
C PRO A 460 -22.68 -5.20 27.45
N GLN A 461 -21.85 -4.50 26.68
CA GLN A 461 -22.04 -3.09 26.31
C GLN A 461 -22.60 -3.01 24.89
N THR A 462 -23.79 -2.43 24.73
CA THR A 462 -24.47 -2.35 23.43
C THR A 462 -24.33 -0.99 22.82
N ILE A 463 -23.96 -0.95 21.55
CA ILE A 463 -23.79 0.24 20.72
C ILE A 463 -24.78 0.17 19.57
N ARG A 464 -25.44 1.31 19.27
CA ARG A 464 -26.37 1.51 18.15
C ARG A 464 -26.02 2.81 17.43
N GLY A 465 -26.41 2.94 16.17
CA GLY A 465 -26.10 4.09 15.34
C GLY A 465 -24.75 3.97 14.62
N ASN A 466 -24.37 4.98 13.87
CA ASN A 466 -23.14 5.02 13.08
C ASN A 466 -22.07 5.83 13.83
N HIS A 467 -21.03 5.17 14.30
CA HIS A 467 -20.00 5.79 15.12
C HIS A 467 -18.60 5.46 14.60
N LEU A 468 -17.75 6.48 14.50
CA LEU A 468 -16.32 6.35 14.27
C LEU A 468 -15.53 6.16 15.56
N ASP A 469 -16.17 6.49 16.69
CA ASP A 469 -15.59 6.47 18.03
C ASP A 469 -16.69 6.26 19.08
N ALA A 470 -17.25 5.07 19.14
CA ALA A 470 -18.19 4.68 20.17
C ALA A 470 -17.45 4.18 21.41
N LYS A 471 -17.81 4.65 22.59
CA LYS A 471 -17.23 4.22 23.88
C LYS A 471 -18.00 3.04 24.44
N ALA A 472 -17.27 2.00 24.83
CA ALA A 472 -17.82 0.87 25.58
C ALA A 472 -17.37 0.96 27.04
N ASP A 473 -18.33 1.30 27.93
CA ASP A 473 -18.07 1.47 29.35
C ASP A 473 -18.49 0.22 30.11
N PHE A 474 -17.54 -0.66 30.40
CA PHE A 474 -17.78 -1.80 31.25
C PHE A 474 -18.06 -1.33 32.69
N LYS A 475 -19.23 -1.73 33.21
CA LYS A 475 -19.61 -1.48 34.61
C LYS A 475 -19.48 -2.78 35.38
N HIS A 476 -18.93 -2.73 36.60
CA HIS A 476 -18.73 -3.86 37.50
C HIS A 476 -17.67 -4.87 37.03
N ALA A 477 -16.90 -5.42 38.00
CA ALA A 477 -15.90 -6.47 37.84
C ALA A 477 -14.96 -6.31 36.61
N ILE A 478 -14.44 -5.08 36.36
CA ILE A 478 -13.51 -4.82 35.29
C ILE A 478 -12.16 -5.47 35.66
N PRO A 479 -11.58 -6.31 34.79
CA PRO A 479 -10.22 -6.83 34.99
C PRO A 479 -9.20 -5.70 35.10
N LYS A 480 -8.11 -5.95 35.77
CA LYS A 480 -7.03 -4.97 35.93
C LYS A 480 -6.23 -4.85 34.63
N PRO A 481 -5.64 -3.67 34.34
CA PRO A 481 -4.65 -3.58 33.28
C PRO A 481 -3.55 -4.63 33.47
N GLY A 482 -3.23 -5.35 32.38
CA GLY A 482 -2.27 -6.45 32.39
C GLY A 482 -2.91 -7.85 32.50
N ASP A 483 -4.16 -7.96 32.95
CA ASP A 483 -4.88 -9.24 32.94
C ASP A 483 -5.06 -9.73 31.51
N VAL A 484 -4.96 -11.07 31.31
CA VAL A 484 -5.16 -11.69 30.00
C VAL A 484 -6.65 -11.88 29.75
N VAL A 485 -7.17 -11.22 28.72
CA VAL A 485 -8.58 -11.21 28.34
C VAL A 485 -8.72 -11.37 26.83
N ALA A 486 -9.95 -11.67 26.37
CA ALA A 486 -10.35 -11.55 24.98
C ALA A 486 -11.60 -10.64 24.88
N LEU A 487 -11.87 -10.10 23.71
CA LEU A 487 -13.12 -9.42 23.40
C LEU A 487 -14.02 -10.36 22.60
N GLN A 488 -15.28 -10.45 22.95
CA GLN A 488 -16.31 -11.04 22.12
C GLN A 488 -17.28 -9.94 21.67
N PHE A 489 -17.36 -9.75 20.35
CA PHE A 489 -18.34 -8.88 19.70
C PHE A 489 -19.49 -9.73 19.19
N ARG A 490 -20.73 -9.30 19.45
CA ARG A 490 -21.95 -9.86 18.90
C ARG A 490 -22.59 -8.81 18.01
N LEU A 491 -22.74 -9.11 16.73
CA LEU A 491 -23.20 -8.19 15.71
C LEU A 491 -24.57 -8.66 15.19
N ARG A 492 -25.48 -7.72 14.99
CA ARG A 492 -26.76 -7.97 14.32
C ARG A 492 -27.09 -6.78 13.43
N ASP A 493 -27.27 -7.00 12.14
CA ASP A 493 -27.44 -5.96 11.10
C ASP A 493 -26.46 -4.80 11.31
N ALA A 494 -25.16 -5.14 11.27
CA ALA A 494 -24.10 -4.26 11.72
C ALA A 494 -22.78 -4.53 11.00
N LYS A 495 -21.91 -3.49 10.96
CA LYS A 495 -20.54 -3.53 10.47
C LYS A 495 -19.58 -3.04 11.56
N LEU A 496 -18.54 -3.82 11.84
CA LEU A 496 -17.47 -3.47 12.75
C LEU A 496 -16.18 -3.28 11.95
N PHE A 497 -15.55 -2.10 12.06
CA PHE A 497 -14.36 -1.72 11.30
C PHE A 497 -13.07 -1.83 12.11
N SER A 498 -13.08 -1.40 13.37
CA SER A 498 -11.92 -1.44 14.25
C SER A 498 -12.33 -1.30 15.71
N TYR A 499 -11.39 -1.65 16.62
CA TYR A 499 -11.46 -1.33 18.03
C TYR A 499 -10.09 -0.87 18.54
N TRP A 500 -10.06 -0.13 19.64
CA TRP A 500 -8.82 0.30 20.31
C TRP A 500 -9.11 0.67 21.76
N PHE A 501 -8.04 0.82 22.53
CA PHE A 501 -8.13 1.30 23.91
C PHE A 501 -7.54 2.73 23.98
N GLU A 502 -8.33 3.69 24.47
CA GLU A 502 -7.88 5.06 24.72
C GLU A 502 -7.51 5.21 26.19
N ALA A 503 -6.25 5.64 26.47
CA ALA A 503 -5.80 5.86 27.83
C ALA A 503 -6.71 6.91 28.53
N GLN A 504 -7.13 6.62 29.76
CA GLN A 504 -7.78 7.63 30.60
C GLN A 504 -6.74 8.70 30.92
N ARG A 505 -7.08 9.94 30.64
CA ARG A 505 -6.26 11.11 31.00
C ARG A 505 -6.30 11.36 32.50
#